data_f3bab37a5db5186be9469f638db10440
#
_entry.id   f3bab37a5db5186be9469f638db10440
#
_cell.length_a   1.000
_cell.length_b   1.000
_cell.length_c   1.000
_cell.angle_alpha   90.00
_cell.angle_beta   90.00
_cell.angle_gamma   90.00
#
_symmetry.space_group_name_H-M   'P 1'
#
loop_
_entity.id
_entity.type
_entity.pdbx_description
1 polymer ?
#
loop_
_entity_poly.entity_id
_entity_poly.type
_entity_poly.pdbx_seq_one_letter_code
_entity_poly.pdbx_strand_id
1 'polypeptide(L)'
;MNNNNIKYIIFTIPNVDECSENIENTKKEIDKNNNLNIYFDIKYSCGGCATLVKTFEIPIDDSANINEIKAYYKIVSEEECNLDVVKKPIIYIYPTKEIDLSIKLKNNKKLTTSYPKYNNRWNIHVDTNGNIYDYNTKRNYYALYWEAHDNTHINMNEGFVVEGKDTVKFLEEKLEYLGLNEKETNEFIIYWIDKLESNKYNFIRFRNTEEANEYMPL
;
A
#
# COMPACT_ATOMS: atom_id res chain seq x y z
N MET A 1 5.28 46.60 -4.55
CA MET A 1 5.10 45.29 -3.93
C MET A 1 4.88 44.32 -5.07
N ASN A 2 5.91 43.56 -5.47
CA ASN A 2 5.79 42.60 -6.56
C ASN A 2 5.15 41.33 -6.00
N ASN A 3 3.88 41.10 -6.31
CA ASN A 3 3.27 39.80 -6.18
C ASN A 3 3.85 38.91 -7.32
N ASN A 4 4.95 38.24 -7.05
CA ASN A 4 5.38 37.16 -7.92
C ASN A 4 4.39 36.00 -7.75
N ASN A 5 3.48 35.84 -8.70
CA ASN A 5 2.66 34.64 -8.80
C ASN A 5 3.60 33.48 -9.16
N ILE A 6 4.00 32.73 -8.15
CA ILE A 6 4.76 31.51 -8.34
C ILE A 6 3.77 30.45 -8.81
N LYS A 7 3.93 29.96 -10.03
CA LYS A 7 3.22 28.75 -10.50
C LYS A 7 3.98 27.52 -10.06
N TYR A 8 3.25 26.46 -9.75
CA TYR A 8 3.81 25.18 -9.39
C TYR A 8 3.43 24.14 -10.43
N ILE A 9 4.38 23.28 -10.77
CA ILE A 9 4.12 22.05 -11.49
C ILE A 9 3.87 20.97 -10.45
N ILE A 10 2.73 20.31 -10.57
CA ILE A 10 2.35 19.23 -9.68
C ILE A 10 2.59 17.93 -10.41
N PHE A 11 3.51 17.11 -9.90
CA PHE A 11 3.75 15.76 -10.39
C PHE A 11 3.15 14.74 -9.44
N THR A 12 2.47 13.78 -10.04
CA THR A 12 1.98 12.63 -9.31
C THR A 12 2.81 11.42 -9.76
N ILE A 13 3.57 10.84 -8.85
CA ILE A 13 4.40 9.68 -9.13
C ILE A 13 3.76 8.47 -8.48
N PRO A 14 3.28 7.49 -9.26
CA PRO A 14 2.73 6.25 -8.71
C PRO A 14 3.85 5.36 -8.13
N ASN A 15 3.50 4.51 -7.19
CA ASN A 15 4.40 3.52 -6.59
C ASN A 15 5.60 4.11 -5.81
N VAL A 16 5.44 5.32 -5.30
CA VAL A 16 6.41 5.91 -4.38
C VAL A 16 5.96 5.60 -2.96
N ASP A 17 6.87 5.11 -2.16
CA ASP A 17 6.61 4.81 -0.75
C ASP A 17 6.35 6.11 0.03
N GLU A 18 5.48 6.06 1.05
CA GLU A 18 5.22 7.22 1.91
C GLU A 18 6.47 7.72 2.63
N CYS A 19 7.47 6.85 2.75
CA CYS A 19 8.79 7.17 3.29
C CYS A 19 9.72 7.91 2.32
N SER A 20 9.30 8.16 1.09
CA SER A 20 10.05 9.02 0.15
C SER A 20 9.95 10.46 0.64
N GLU A 21 10.98 10.92 1.31
CA GLU A 21 10.89 12.16 2.07
C GLU A 21 11.01 13.41 1.20
N ASN A 22 11.93 13.42 0.23
CA ASN A 22 12.23 14.66 -0.48
C ASN A 22 12.62 14.44 -1.94
N ILE A 23 12.38 15.46 -2.74
CA ILE A 23 13.03 15.64 -4.03
C ILE A 23 14.37 16.32 -3.80
N GLU A 24 15.43 15.72 -4.29
CA GLU A 24 16.77 16.26 -4.26
C GLU A 24 17.31 16.49 -5.68
N ASN A 25 18.40 17.25 -5.80
CA ASN A 25 19.12 17.48 -7.04
C ASN A 25 18.24 17.98 -8.21
N THR A 26 17.24 18.80 -7.91
CA THR A 26 16.35 19.33 -8.95
C THR A 26 17.09 20.24 -9.92
N LYS A 27 17.09 19.87 -11.19
CA LYS A 27 17.63 20.64 -12.30
C LYS A 27 16.55 20.94 -13.31
N LYS A 28 16.49 22.19 -13.79
CA LYS A 28 15.50 22.65 -14.78
C LYS A 28 16.25 23.14 -16.01
N GLU A 29 15.83 22.69 -17.17
CA GLU A 29 16.41 23.06 -18.46
C GLU A 29 15.32 23.35 -19.47
N ILE A 30 15.42 24.45 -20.20
CA ILE A 30 14.58 24.76 -21.34
C ILE A 30 15.33 24.37 -22.61
N ASP A 31 14.74 23.50 -23.40
CA ASP A 31 15.35 23.06 -24.65
C ASP A 31 15.09 24.09 -25.79
N LYS A 32 15.72 23.83 -26.95
CA LYS A 32 15.59 24.68 -28.14
C LYS A 32 14.17 24.80 -28.72
N ASN A 33 13.24 23.95 -28.27
CA ASN A 33 11.84 23.94 -28.67
C ASN A 33 10.93 24.57 -27.59
N ASN A 34 11.51 25.25 -26.59
CA ASN A 34 10.83 25.82 -25.44
C ASN A 34 10.07 24.75 -24.59
N ASN A 35 10.60 23.52 -24.52
CA ASN A 35 10.10 22.53 -23.59
C ASN A 35 10.89 22.64 -22.29
N LEU A 36 10.19 22.60 -21.15
CA LEU A 36 10.83 22.54 -19.84
C LEU A 36 11.07 21.10 -19.44
N ASN A 37 12.37 20.72 -19.37
CA ASN A 37 12.80 19.44 -18.85
C ASN A 37 13.20 19.59 -17.39
N ILE A 38 12.60 18.81 -16.50
CA ILE A 38 12.88 18.82 -15.07
C ILE A 38 13.46 17.46 -14.71
N TYR A 39 14.67 17.49 -14.14
CA TYR A 39 15.37 16.31 -13.65
C TYR A 39 15.43 16.39 -12.13
N PHE A 40 15.15 15.29 -11.43
CA PHE A 40 15.26 15.24 -9.98
C PHE A 40 15.49 13.82 -9.47
N ASP A 41 16.01 13.73 -8.27
CA ASP A 41 16.16 12.49 -7.54
C ASP A 41 15.07 12.41 -6.48
N ILE A 42 14.48 11.24 -6.35
CA ILE A 42 13.59 10.91 -5.24
C ILE A 42 14.40 10.13 -4.23
N LYS A 43 14.66 10.73 -3.08
CA LYS A 43 15.34 10.06 -1.98
C LYS A 43 14.36 9.10 -1.31
N TYR A 44 14.81 7.88 -1.14
CA TYR A 44 14.04 6.80 -0.59
C TYR A 44 14.60 6.38 0.76
N SER A 45 13.79 6.48 1.81
CA SER A 45 14.15 5.96 3.13
C SER A 45 13.40 4.65 3.40
N CYS A 46 14.13 3.62 3.82
CA CYS A 46 13.57 2.31 4.10
C CYS A 46 12.74 2.30 5.38
N GLY A 47 11.45 2.20 5.28
CA GLY A 47 10.60 2.12 6.46
C GLY A 47 9.24 1.53 6.12
N GLY A 48 9.08 0.28 5.99
CA GLY A 48 7.83 -0.52 5.98
C GLY A 48 6.50 0.18 5.66
N CYS A 49 6.49 1.08 4.72
CA CYS A 49 5.42 2.01 4.44
C CYS A 49 4.48 1.52 3.33
N ALA A 50 3.26 2.04 3.28
CA ALA A 50 2.32 1.76 2.20
C ALA A 50 2.80 2.40 0.89
N THR A 51 2.58 1.75 -0.24
CA THR A 51 2.86 2.35 -1.55
C THR A 51 1.79 3.39 -1.85
N LEU A 52 2.19 4.64 -1.97
CA LEU A 52 1.31 5.78 -2.21
C LEU A 52 1.59 6.43 -3.57
N VAL A 53 0.64 7.24 -3.99
CA VAL A 53 0.86 8.25 -5.02
C VAL A 53 1.31 9.52 -4.32
N LYS A 54 2.56 9.91 -4.47
CA LYS A 54 3.07 11.14 -3.86
C LYS A 54 3.03 12.28 -4.86
N THR A 55 2.53 13.42 -4.41
CA THR A 55 2.46 14.65 -5.19
C THR A 55 3.62 15.56 -4.80
N PHE A 56 4.37 16.00 -5.79
CA PHE A 56 5.47 16.93 -5.62
C PHE A 56 5.16 18.26 -6.30
N GLU A 57 5.50 19.35 -5.64
CA GLU A 57 5.31 20.70 -6.15
C GLU A 57 6.67 21.31 -6.51
N ILE A 58 6.88 21.64 -7.79
CA ILE A 58 8.10 22.31 -8.25
C ILE A 58 7.76 23.72 -8.72
N PRO A 59 8.30 24.77 -8.09
CA PRO A 59 8.03 26.14 -8.51
C PRO A 59 8.64 26.43 -9.88
N ILE A 60 7.90 27.12 -10.75
CA ILE A 60 8.38 27.60 -12.05
C ILE A 60 8.21 29.11 -12.15
N ASP A 61 9.06 29.75 -12.97
CA ASP A 61 8.91 31.15 -13.31
C ASP A 61 7.77 31.34 -14.31
N ASP A 62 6.85 32.25 -14.01
CA ASP A 62 5.66 32.53 -14.83
C ASP A 62 6.00 33.22 -16.16
N SER A 63 7.22 33.73 -16.33
CA SER A 63 7.66 34.48 -17.50
C SER A 63 8.05 33.62 -18.70
N ALA A 64 8.19 32.32 -18.54
CA ALA A 64 8.63 31.42 -19.60
C ALA A 64 7.46 30.93 -20.45
N ASN A 65 7.53 31.16 -21.78
CA ASN A 65 6.59 30.60 -22.73
C ASN A 65 6.96 29.12 -22.98
N ILE A 66 6.39 28.22 -22.18
CA ILE A 66 6.72 26.78 -22.19
C ILE A 66 5.70 26.03 -23.03
N ASN A 67 6.15 25.27 -24.03
CA ASN A 67 5.30 24.48 -24.90
C ASN A 67 4.93 23.12 -24.26
N GLU A 68 5.89 22.44 -23.66
CA GLU A 68 5.69 21.13 -23.04
C GLU A 68 6.55 21.03 -21.77
N ILE A 69 6.09 20.25 -20.81
CA ILE A 69 6.83 19.95 -19.58
C ILE A 69 7.08 18.47 -19.51
N LYS A 70 8.36 18.09 -19.36
CA LYS A 70 8.80 16.71 -19.18
C LYS A 70 9.50 16.55 -17.86
N ALA A 71 9.12 15.55 -17.08
CA ALA A 71 9.75 15.20 -15.84
C ALA A 71 10.54 13.89 -15.99
N TYR A 72 11.80 13.93 -15.54
CA TYR A 72 12.69 12.78 -15.51
C TYR A 72 13.18 12.60 -14.07
N TYR A 73 12.97 11.43 -13.52
CA TYR A 73 13.39 11.14 -12.16
C TYR A 73 14.11 9.80 -12.06
N LYS A 74 14.95 9.67 -11.06
CA LYS A 74 15.47 8.40 -10.59
C LYS A 74 15.22 8.26 -9.10
N ILE A 75 15.03 7.04 -8.65
CA ILE A 75 14.90 6.71 -7.24
C ILE A 75 16.30 6.42 -6.73
N VAL A 76 16.70 7.12 -5.68
CA VAL A 76 18.02 6.95 -5.03
C VAL A 76 17.77 6.37 -3.65
N SER A 77 18.22 5.14 -3.43
CA SER A 77 18.17 4.48 -2.13
C SER A 77 19.54 4.55 -1.47
N GLU A 78 19.58 4.89 -0.19
CA GLU A 78 20.81 4.86 0.61
C GLU A 78 21.16 3.44 1.08
N GLU A 79 20.21 2.49 1.04
CA GLU A 79 20.39 1.08 1.41
C GLU A 79 19.59 0.18 0.44
N GLU A 80 19.98 -1.11 0.32
CA GLU A 80 19.13 -2.11 -0.33
C GLU A 80 17.85 -2.30 0.48
N CYS A 81 16.82 -1.56 0.10
CA CYS A 81 15.53 -1.67 0.74
C CYS A 81 14.84 -2.96 0.34
N ASN A 82 14.73 -3.90 1.26
CA ASN A 82 13.78 -5.01 1.12
C ASN A 82 12.36 -4.48 1.30
N LEU A 83 11.83 -3.82 0.26
CA LEU A 83 10.62 -3.00 0.31
C LEU A 83 9.31 -3.78 0.31
N ASP A 84 9.39 -5.06 0.10
CA ASP A 84 8.24 -5.85 -0.23
C ASP A 84 7.84 -6.74 0.94
N VAL A 85 7.23 -6.13 1.95
CA VAL A 85 6.56 -6.87 3.02
C VAL A 85 5.05 -6.75 2.81
N VAL A 86 4.40 -7.86 2.50
CA VAL A 86 2.94 -7.94 2.59
C VAL A 86 2.58 -7.79 4.06
N LYS A 87 1.93 -6.70 4.39
CA LYS A 87 1.54 -6.38 5.77
C LYS A 87 0.09 -6.77 6.01
N LYS A 88 -0.12 -7.40 7.15
CA LYS A 88 -1.42 -7.76 7.70
C LYS A 88 -2.34 -8.60 6.79
N PRO A 89 -1.87 -9.63 6.06
CA PRO A 89 -2.77 -10.63 5.54
C PRO A 89 -3.43 -11.38 6.70
N ILE A 90 -4.76 -11.31 6.75
CA ILE A 90 -5.58 -12.00 7.75
C ILE A 90 -6.50 -12.96 7.00
N ILE A 91 -6.61 -14.20 7.49
CA ILE A 91 -7.51 -15.20 6.94
C ILE A 91 -8.63 -15.41 7.96
N TYR A 92 -9.82 -14.99 7.61
CA TYR A 92 -11.06 -15.36 8.29
C TYR A 92 -11.68 -16.55 7.59
N ILE A 93 -12.32 -17.44 8.33
CA ILE A 93 -12.87 -18.68 7.78
C ILE A 93 -14.27 -18.85 8.33
N TYR A 94 -15.27 -18.84 7.44
CA TYR A 94 -16.68 -18.97 7.78
C TYR A 94 -17.33 -20.17 7.04
N PRO A 95 -17.14 -21.40 7.54
CA PRO A 95 -17.71 -22.57 6.88
C PRO A 95 -19.23 -22.66 7.14
N THR A 96 -19.95 -23.26 6.22
CA THR A 96 -21.40 -23.53 6.39
C THR A 96 -21.69 -24.68 7.39
N LYS A 97 -20.69 -25.45 7.76
CA LYS A 97 -20.69 -26.50 8.79
C LYS A 97 -19.33 -26.60 9.42
N GLU A 98 -19.25 -27.09 10.64
CA GLU A 98 -17.95 -27.36 11.30
C GLU A 98 -17.07 -28.24 10.43
N ILE A 99 -15.80 -27.87 10.32
CA ILE A 99 -14.84 -28.53 9.44
C ILE A 99 -13.43 -28.54 10.00
N ASP A 100 -12.71 -29.64 9.75
CA ASP A 100 -11.29 -29.72 9.95
C ASP A 100 -10.56 -29.33 8.67
N LEU A 101 -9.59 -28.41 8.80
CA LEU A 101 -8.84 -27.87 7.68
C LEU A 101 -7.33 -28.00 7.91
N SER A 102 -6.60 -28.16 6.82
CA SER A 102 -5.15 -28.04 6.79
C SER A 102 -4.76 -26.98 5.78
N ILE A 103 -4.37 -25.78 6.27
CA ILE A 103 -4.04 -24.63 5.44
C ILE A 103 -2.53 -24.55 5.25
N LYS A 104 -2.10 -24.42 4.00
CA LYS A 104 -0.71 -24.34 3.62
C LYS A 104 -0.46 -23.13 2.73
N LEU A 105 0.47 -22.26 3.14
CA LEU A 105 0.94 -21.15 2.33
C LEU A 105 1.88 -21.66 1.24
N LYS A 106 1.60 -21.37 -0.04
CA LYS A 106 2.44 -21.81 -1.17
C LYS A 106 3.84 -21.22 -1.13
N ASN A 107 3.97 -19.94 -0.78
CA ASN A 107 5.24 -19.21 -0.76
C ASN A 107 5.80 -19.01 0.65
N ASN A 108 5.82 -20.04 1.47
CA ASN A 108 6.24 -19.96 2.87
C ASN A 108 7.73 -19.61 3.09
N LYS A 109 8.57 -19.67 2.06
CA LYS A 109 10.01 -19.37 2.18
C LYS A 109 10.31 -17.91 2.53
N LYS A 110 9.36 -17.02 2.29
CA LYS A 110 9.48 -15.57 2.54
C LYS A 110 8.73 -15.13 3.81
N LEU A 111 8.16 -16.08 4.57
CA LEU A 111 7.38 -15.81 5.76
C LEU A 111 8.25 -15.17 6.86
N THR A 112 7.87 -13.99 7.32
CA THR A 112 8.56 -13.26 8.39
C THR A 112 7.86 -13.44 9.73
N THR A 113 6.52 -13.39 9.72
CA THR A 113 5.70 -13.43 10.93
C THR A 113 4.44 -14.25 10.70
N SER A 114 3.94 -14.89 11.76
CA SER A 114 2.65 -15.58 11.74
C SER A 114 2.05 -15.73 13.13
N TYR A 115 0.72 -15.68 13.22
CA TYR A 115 -0.01 -15.94 14.45
C TYR A 115 -1.37 -16.59 14.16
N PRO A 116 -1.66 -17.79 14.72
CA PRO A 116 -0.73 -18.64 15.46
C PRO A 116 0.52 -18.99 14.63
N LYS A 117 1.58 -19.43 15.32
CA LYS A 117 2.85 -19.73 14.66
C LYS A 117 2.66 -20.77 13.56
N TYR A 118 3.04 -20.40 12.35
CA TYR A 118 3.02 -21.29 11.18
C TYR A 118 4.17 -22.28 11.26
N ASN A 119 3.83 -23.56 11.17
CA ASN A 119 4.82 -24.66 11.16
C ASN A 119 4.51 -25.57 9.95
N ASN A 120 4.86 -25.14 8.75
CA ASN A 120 4.58 -25.76 7.46
C ASN A 120 3.09 -25.81 7.07
N ARG A 121 2.17 -25.73 8.02
CA ARG A 121 0.71 -25.65 7.84
C ARG A 121 0.03 -25.31 9.15
N TRP A 122 -1.18 -24.79 9.07
CA TRP A 122 -2.11 -24.76 10.19
C TRP A 122 -3.06 -25.95 10.07
N ASN A 123 -3.15 -26.78 11.11
CA ASN A 123 -4.15 -27.83 11.23
C ASN A 123 -5.18 -27.36 12.25
N ILE A 124 -6.38 -27.11 11.80
CA ILE A 124 -7.40 -26.38 12.57
C ILE A 124 -8.76 -27.02 12.45
N HIS A 125 -9.56 -26.86 13.49
CA HIS A 125 -11.02 -27.05 13.47
C HIS A 125 -11.69 -25.68 13.42
N VAL A 126 -12.72 -25.51 12.60
CA VAL A 126 -13.43 -24.25 12.46
C VAL A 126 -14.92 -24.48 12.61
N ASP A 127 -15.56 -23.75 13.52
CA ASP A 127 -17.01 -23.76 13.68
C ASP A 127 -17.72 -22.81 12.69
N THR A 128 -19.03 -22.86 12.66
CA THR A 128 -19.85 -22.02 11.77
C THR A 128 -19.82 -20.52 12.12
N ASN A 129 -19.33 -20.14 13.29
CA ASN A 129 -19.17 -18.75 13.73
C ASN A 129 -17.78 -18.20 13.38
N GLY A 130 -16.91 -19.02 12.77
CA GLY A 130 -15.54 -18.65 12.44
C GLY A 130 -14.54 -18.76 13.59
N ASN A 131 -14.90 -19.43 14.69
CA ASN A 131 -13.95 -19.73 15.75
C ASN A 131 -13.02 -20.86 15.29
N ILE A 132 -11.74 -20.62 15.41
CA ILE A 132 -10.67 -21.53 14.96
C ILE A 132 -10.01 -22.15 16.18
N TYR A 133 -10.04 -23.48 16.29
CA TYR A 133 -9.22 -24.22 17.24
C TYR A 133 -7.98 -24.77 16.53
N ASP A 134 -6.79 -24.35 16.94
CA ASP A 134 -5.55 -24.86 16.37
C ASP A 134 -5.04 -26.08 17.15
N TYR A 135 -4.91 -27.20 16.47
CA TYR A 135 -4.48 -28.47 17.06
C TYR A 135 -3.03 -28.45 17.57
N ASN A 136 -2.18 -27.59 17.00
CA ASN A 136 -0.78 -27.49 17.39
C ASN A 136 -0.61 -26.73 18.70
N THR A 137 -1.25 -25.56 18.80
CA THR A 137 -1.17 -24.69 19.98
C THR A 137 -2.19 -25.03 21.06
N LYS A 138 -3.24 -25.80 20.70
CA LYS A 138 -4.40 -26.16 21.56
C LYS A 138 -5.13 -24.92 22.11
N ARG A 139 -5.24 -23.88 21.28
CA ARG A 139 -5.89 -22.62 21.62
C ARG A 139 -6.92 -22.22 20.57
N ASN A 140 -7.83 -21.35 20.98
CA ASN A 140 -8.82 -20.74 20.08
C ASN A 140 -8.31 -19.42 19.51
N TYR A 141 -8.63 -19.18 18.26
CA TYR A 141 -8.34 -18.00 17.48
C TYR A 141 -9.60 -17.59 16.71
N TYR A 142 -9.65 -16.36 16.20
CA TYR A 142 -10.72 -15.90 15.32
C TYR A 142 -10.23 -15.65 13.88
N ALA A 143 -8.90 -15.71 13.69
CA ALA A 143 -8.26 -15.50 12.39
C ALA A 143 -6.87 -16.11 12.40
N LEU A 144 -6.30 -16.32 11.21
CA LEU A 144 -4.91 -16.65 11.00
C LEU A 144 -4.22 -15.43 10.41
N TYR A 145 -3.08 -15.06 10.97
CA TYR A 145 -2.30 -13.91 10.54
C TYR A 145 -0.92 -14.34 10.07
N TRP A 146 -0.39 -13.67 9.04
CA TRP A 146 0.97 -13.87 8.59
C TRP A 146 1.52 -12.63 7.87
N GLU A 147 2.83 -12.53 7.78
CA GLU A 147 3.54 -11.56 6.96
C GLU A 147 4.67 -12.25 6.20
N ALA A 148 4.98 -11.78 5.03
CA ALA A 148 6.04 -12.31 4.20
C ALA A 148 6.70 -11.21 3.37
N HIS A 149 7.95 -11.41 3.01
CA HIS A 149 8.57 -10.60 1.96
C HIS A 149 7.94 -10.92 0.61
N ASP A 150 7.54 -9.88 -0.10
CA ASP A 150 6.98 -9.97 -1.44
C ASP A 150 7.68 -8.96 -2.35
N ASN A 151 8.23 -9.40 -3.45
CA ASN A 151 8.88 -8.55 -4.45
C ASN A 151 7.95 -8.33 -5.66
N THR A 152 6.65 -8.45 -5.46
CA THR A 152 5.70 -8.33 -6.56
C THR A 152 5.32 -6.88 -6.79
N HIS A 153 5.63 -6.36 -7.95
CA HIS A 153 5.22 -5.01 -8.33
C HIS A 153 3.69 -4.94 -8.48
N ILE A 154 3.07 -4.05 -7.69
CA ILE A 154 1.63 -3.81 -7.75
C ILE A 154 1.34 -2.76 -8.82
N ASN A 155 0.52 -3.11 -9.80
CA ASN A 155 0.02 -2.14 -10.75
C ASN A 155 -1.01 -1.20 -10.07
N MET A 156 -0.73 0.10 -10.02
CA MET A 156 -1.56 1.13 -9.41
C MET A 156 -2.21 2.06 -10.47
N ASN A 157 -2.58 1.53 -11.63
CA ASN A 157 -3.16 2.32 -12.72
C ASN A 157 -4.64 2.68 -12.50
N GLU A 158 -5.30 2.04 -11.54
CA GLU A 158 -6.71 2.26 -11.20
C GLU A 158 -6.90 2.23 -9.69
N GLY A 159 -7.87 2.99 -9.19
CA GLY A 159 -8.15 3.07 -7.76
C GLY A 159 -8.94 4.32 -7.42
N PHE A 160 -9.00 4.63 -6.14
CA PHE A 160 -9.73 5.76 -5.59
C PHE A 160 -8.76 6.77 -4.99
N VAL A 161 -8.93 8.04 -5.33
CA VAL A 161 -8.22 9.14 -4.65
C VAL A 161 -9.13 9.68 -3.56
N VAL A 162 -8.69 9.57 -2.31
CA VAL A 162 -9.48 9.93 -1.13
C VAL A 162 -8.70 10.93 -0.30
N GLU A 163 -9.35 12.02 0.15
CA GLU A 163 -8.72 12.93 1.10
C GLU A 163 -8.44 12.19 2.42
N GLY A 164 -7.30 12.47 3.06
CA GLY A 164 -6.92 11.79 4.30
C GLY A 164 -8.02 11.82 5.35
N LYS A 165 -8.60 13.00 5.59
CA LYS A 165 -9.71 13.22 6.56
C LYS A 165 -10.98 12.39 6.27
N ASP A 166 -11.20 11.98 5.01
CA ASP A 166 -12.38 11.23 4.57
C ASP A 166 -12.10 9.73 4.46
N THR A 167 -10.86 9.30 4.73
CA THR A 167 -10.42 7.92 4.52
C THR A 167 -11.19 6.92 5.39
N VAL A 168 -11.48 7.24 6.64
CA VAL A 168 -12.24 6.35 7.53
C VAL A 168 -13.61 6.05 6.95
N LYS A 169 -14.37 7.10 6.62
CA LYS A 169 -15.70 6.96 6.04
C LYS A 169 -15.68 6.17 4.72
N PHE A 170 -14.70 6.47 3.87
CA PHE A 170 -14.50 5.76 2.61
C PHE A 170 -14.23 4.26 2.85
N LEU A 171 -13.38 3.92 3.82
CA LEU A 171 -13.05 2.54 4.15
C LEU A 171 -14.23 1.80 4.75
N GLU A 172 -15.00 2.42 5.65
CA GLU A 172 -16.23 1.82 6.20
C GLU A 172 -17.20 1.42 5.08
N GLU A 173 -17.51 2.34 4.16
CA GLU A 173 -18.40 2.08 3.03
C GLU A 173 -17.86 1.00 2.07
N LYS A 174 -16.57 1.02 1.76
CA LYS A 174 -15.98 0.11 0.76
C LYS A 174 -15.70 -1.28 1.31
N LEU A 175 -15.28 -1.39 2.55
CA LEU A 175 -15.02 -2.70 3.17
C LEU A 175 -16.33 -3.45 3.42
N GLU A 176 -17.40 -2.75 3.82
CA GLU A 176 -18.74 -3.33 3.89
C GLU A 176 -19.23 -3.81 2.51
N TYR A 177 -19.06 -2.97 1.47
CA TYR A 177 -19.39 -3.36 0.09
C TYR A 177 -18.62 -4.59 -0.37
N LEU A 178 -17.36 -4.75 0.07
CA LEU A 178 -16.53 -5.92 -0.22
C LEU A 178 -16.88 -7.16 0.63
N GLY A 179 -17.83 -7.04 1.55
CA GLY A 179 -18.36 -8.15 2.33
C GLY A 179 -17.69 -8.36 3.69
N LEU A 180 -16.86 -7.43 4.16
CA LEU A 180 -16.33 -7.48 5.51
C LEU A 180 -17.45 -7.15 6.51
N ASN A 181 -17.48 -7.88 7.63
CA ASN A 181 -18.35 -7.54 8.75
C ASN A 181 -17.78 -6.36 9.57
N GLU A 182 -18.58 -5.83 10.50
CA GLU A 182 -18.17 -4.68 11.35
C GLU A 182 -16.86 -4.92 12.10
N LYS A 183 -16.66 -6.12 12.64
CA LYS A 183 -15.45 -6.46 13.37
C LYS A 183 -14.21 -6.44 12.46
N GLU A 184 -14.31 -7.05 11.31
CA GLU A 184 -13.22 -7.10 10.31
C GLU A 184 -12.90 -5.70 9.77
N THR A 185 -13.94 -4.91 9.49
CA THR A 185 -13.81 -3.52 9.07
C THR A 185 -13.09 -2.68 10.14
N ASN A 186 -13.50 -2.80 11.40
CA ASN A 186 -12.86 -2.10 12.51
C ASN A 186 -11.39 -2.51 12.66
N GLU A 187 -11.08 -3.81 12.61
CA GLU A 187 -9.69 -4.29 12.70
C GLU A 187 -8.82 -3.78 11.55
N PHE A 188 -9.38 -3.69 10.35
CA PHE A 188 -8.69 -3.11 9.20
C PHE A 188 -8.40 -1.62 9.43
N ILE A 189 -9.44 -0.83 9.76
CA ILE A 189 -9.33 0.61 9.93
C ILE A 189 -8.38 0.96 11.09
N ILE A 190 -8.49 0.32 12.25
CA ILE A 190 -7.62 0.55 13.40
C ILE A 190 -6.13 0.38 13.03
N TYR A 191 -5.81 -0.56 12.16
CA TYR A 191 -4.43 -0.77 11.73
C TYR A 191 -3.92 0.31 10.76
N TRP A 192 -4.79 0.79 9.86
CA TRP A 192 -4.38 1.66 8.77
C TRP A 192 -4.60 3.16 9.03
N ILE A 193 -5.51 3.52 9.94
CA ILE A 193 -5.93 4.92 10.16
C ILE A 193 -4.76 5.85 10.46
N ASP A 194 -3.85 5.44 11.32
CA ASP A 194 -2.66 6.20 11.71
C ASP A 194 -1.79 6.60 10.51
N LYS A 195 -1.75 5.75 9.49
CA LYS A 195 -0.94 5.94 8.28
C LYS A 195 -1.65 6.69 7.17
N LEU A 196 -2.97 6.74 7.20
CA LEU A 196 -3.78 7.25 6.09
C LEU A 196 -4.42 8.60 6.40
N GLU A 197 -4.89 8.82 7.63
CA GLU A 197 -5.70 9.99 7.97
C GLU A 197 -4.90 11.31 7.90
N SER A 198 -3.62 11.26 8.22
CA SER A 198 -2.73 12.43 8.20
C SER A 198 -2.31 12.89 6.80
N ASN A 199 -2.50 12.07 5.79
CA ASN A 199 -2.13 12.40 4.42
C ASN A 199 -3.11 13.41 3.79
N LYS A 200 -2.62 14.24 2.89
CA LYS A 200 -3.51 15.13 2.12
C LYS A 200 -4.46 14.32 1.23
N TYR A 201 -3.93 13.31 0.55
CA TYR A 201 -4.67 12.37 -0.28
C TYR A 201 -4.08 10.97 -0.15
N ASN A 202 -4.94 9.96 -0.24
CA ASN A 202 -4.57 8.54 -0.35
C ASN A 202 -5.05 8.02 -1.71
N PHE A 203 -4.22 7.22 -2.37
CA PHE A 203 -4.65 6.44 -3.52
C PHE A 203 -4.85 4.99 -3.09
N ILE A 204 -6.09 4.53 -3.12
CA ILE A 204 -6.50 3.23 -2.58
C ILE A 204 -6.98 2.34 -3.73
N ARG A 205 -6.36 1.18 -3.88
CA ARG A 205 -6.77 0.15 -4.82
C ARG A 205 -7.10 -1.14 -4.08
N PHE A 206 -8.24 -1.71 -4.39
CA PHE A 206 -8.62 -3.05 -3.92
C PHE A 206 -8.28 -4.06 -5.01
N ARG A 207 -7.57 -5.12 -4.63
CA ARG A 207 -7.29 -6.22 -5.55
C ARG A 207 -8.49 -7.14 -5.63
N ASN A 208 -8.76 -7.67 -6.81
CA ASN A 208 -9.75 -8.72 -6.97
C ASN A 208 -9.21 -10.09 -6.49
N THR A 209 -10.08 -11.08 -6.42
CA THR A 209 -9.74 -12.42 -5.93
C THR A 209 -8.66 -13.11 -6.80
N GLU A 210 -8.67 -12.90 -8.10
CA GLU A 210 -7.71 -13.50 -9.04
C GLU A 210 -6.31 -12.94 -8.79
N GLU A 211 -6.20 -11.62 -8.71
CA GLU A 211 -4.95 -10.94 -8.37
C GLU A 211 -4.44 -11.35 -6.97
N ALA A 212 -5.33 -11.42 -5.98
CA ALA A 212 -4.95 -11.85 -4.64
C ALA A 212 -4.43 -13.30 -4.63
N ASN A 213 -5.04 -14.21 -5.38
CA ASN A 213 -4.61 -15.59 -5.51
C ASN A 213 -3.28 -15.75 -6.28
N GLU A 214 -2.96 -14.85 -7.18
CA GLU A 214 -1.66 -14.85 -7.87
C GLU A 214 -0.53 -14.53 -6.91
N TYR A 215 -0.72 -13.56 -6.03
CA TYR A 215 0.32 -13.05 -5.12
C TYR A 215 0.37 -13.79 -3.77
N MET A 216 -0.77 -14.19 -3.25
CA MET A 216 -0.92 -14.82 -1.93
C MET A 216 -1.72 -16.13 -2.00
N PRO A 217 -1.28 -17.11 -2.80
CA PRO A 217 -2.03 -18.36 -2.95
C PRO A 217 -1.98 -19.19 -1.64
N LEU A 218 -3.16 -19.67 -1.26
CA LEU A 218 -3.38 -20.61 -0.16
C LEU A 218 -3.37 -22.06 -0.66
#